data_f6d7a951d6b0b0693cb54d8a8c292491
#
_entry.id   f6d7a951d6b0b0693cb54d8a8c292491
#
_cell.length_a   1.000
_cell.length_b   1.000
_cell.length_c   1.000
_cell.angle_alpha   90.00
_cell.angle_beta   90.00
_cell.angle_gamma   90.00
#
_symmetry.space_group_name_H-M   'P 1'
#
loop_
_entity.id
_entity.type
_entity.pdbx_description
1 polymer ?
#
loop_
_entity_poly.entity_id
_entity_poly.type
_entity_poly.pdbx_seq_one_letter_code
_entity_poly.pdbx_strand_id
1 'polypeptide(L)'
;MEIGLTYTSRMVVEEGHLAQKVGSGDLPVLATPVMIMLMENAAMLAVADGISDEESTVGAQISATHLRPTPLADTITATATLTAVEGRKLTFAVVAEDSKGVIGEGTHVRYIINRERFVSKITQ
;
A
#
# COMPACT_ATOMS: atom_id res chain seq x y z
N MET A 1 14.59 -4.72 13.18
CA MET A 1 13.22 -4.39 12.80
C MET A 1 12.28 -5.44 13.39
N GLU A 2 11.26 -5.01 14.07
CA GLU A 2 10.39 -5.92 14.81
C GLU A 2 9.08 -6.21 14.08
N ILE A 3 8.69 -7.48 14.09
CA ILE A 3 7.37 -7.91 13.62
C ILE A 3 6.30 -7.20 14.47
N GLY A 4 5.21 -6.76 13.82
CA GLY A 4 4.15 -6.03 14.48
C GLY A 4 4.16 -4.53 14.23
N LEU A 5 5.22 -4.00 13.60
CA LEU A 5 5.20 -2.59 13.17
C LEU A 5 4.01 -2.38 12.26
N THR A 6 3.27 -1.30 12.50
CA THR A 6 2.01 -1.05 11.78
C THR A 6 1.86 0.43 11.48
N TYR A 7 1.10 0.73 10.43
CA TYR A 7 0.73 2.09 10.07
C TYR A 7 -0.62 2.09 9.36
N THR A 8 -1.40 3.13 9.58
CA THR A 8 -2.67 3.33 8.89
C THR A 8 -2.61 4.60 8.06
N SER A 9 -2.70 4.45 6.76
CA SER A 9 -2.80 5.56 5.81
C SER A 9 -4.28 5.87 5.56
N ARG A 10 -4.57 7.13 5.25
CA ARG A 10 -5.95 7.62 5.16
C ARG A 10 -6.12 8.52 3.94
N MET A 11 -7.26 8.45 3.30
CA MET A 11 -7.54 9.24 2.11
C MET A 11 -9.04 9.42 1.91
N VAL A 12 -9.45 10.62 1.49
CA VAL A 12 -10.82 10.85 1.01
C VAL A 12 -10.86 10.48 -0.46
N VAL A 13 -11.90 9.76 -0.88
CA VAL A 13 -12.08 9.38 -2.28
C VAL A 13 -12.49 10.60 -3.09
N GLU A 14 -11.63 11.04 -4.00
CA GLU A 14 -11.85 12.16 -4.90
C GLU A 14 -12.07 11.67 -6.33
N GLU A 15 -12.46 12.54 -7.25
CA GLU A 15 -12.75 12.16 -8.63
C GLU A 15 -11.60 11.41 -9.32
N GLY A 16 -10.36 11.87 -9.10
CA GLY A 16 -9.18 11.22 -9.67
C GLY A 16 -8.93 9.80 -9.18
N HIS A 17 -9.61 9.38 -8.12
CA HIS A 17 -9.48 8.06 -7.53
C HIS A 17 -10.51 7.06 -8.04
N LEU A 18 -11.44 7.50 -8.86
CA LEU A 18 -12.53 6.66 -9.37
C LEU A 18 -12.04 5.78 -10.53
N ALA A 19 -12.59 4.58 -10.60
CA ALA A 19 -12.20 3.60 -11.63
C ALA A 19 -12.33 4.17 -13.03
N GLN A 20 -13.40 4.94 -13.30
CA GLN A 20 -13.63 5.58 -14.62
C GLN A 20 -12.57 6.62 -14.98
N LYS A 21 -11.89 7.22 -13.99
CA LYS A 21 -10.83 8.21 -14.22
C LYS A 21 -9.45 7.56 -14.30
N VAL A 22 -9.23 6.54 -13.47
CA VAL A 22 -7.96 5.80 -13.46
C VAL A 22 -7.83 4.89 -14.68
N GLY A 23 -8.96 4.41 -15.21
CA GLY A 23 -8.97 3.51 -16.35
C GLY A 23 -9.00 2.04 -15.97
N SER A 24 -9.24 1.71 -14.72
CA SER A 24 -9.34 0.32 -14.25
C SER A 24 -10.77 -0.22 -14.28
N GLY A 25 -11.71 0.59 -14.71
CA GLY A 25 -13.12 0.26 -14.85
C GLY A 25 -13.85 1.46 -15.45
N ASP A 26 -15.16 1.39 -15.54
CA ASP A 26 -15.97 2.45 -16.13
C ASP A 26 -17.07 2.98 -15.21
N LEU A 27 -16.94 2.72 -13.91
CA LEU A 27 -17.93 3.13 -12.91
C LEU A 27 -17.36 4.18 -11.93
N PRO A 28 -18.25 4.97 -11.30
CA PRO A 28 -17.83 6.03 -10.38
C PRO A 28 -17.60 5.50 -8.96
N VAL A 29 -16.68 4.57 -8.81
CA VAL A 29 -16.32 3.96 -7.53
C VAL A 29 -14.80 3.95 -7.37
N LEU A 30 -14.35 3.85 -6.13
CA LEU A 30 -12.91 3.76 -5.82
C LEU A 30 -12.24 2.71 -6.70
N ALA A 31 -11.19 3.10 -7.41
CA ALA A 31 -10.43 2.21 -8.26
C ALA A 31 -9.61 1.21 -7.41
N THR A 32 -9.60 -0.05 -7.81
CA THR A 32 -8.79 -1.07 -7.14
C THR A 32 -7.31 -0.68 -7.05
N PRO A 33 -6.66 -0.19 -8.13
CA PRO A 33 -5.26 0.25 -8.02
C PRO A 33 -5.03 1.36 -6.98
N VAL A 34 -6.01 2.21 -6.75
CA VAL A 34 -5.89 3.29 -5.74
C VAL A 34 -5.94 2.70 -4.33
N MET A 35 -6.84 1.75 -4.08
CA MET A 35 -6.87 1.02 -2.81
C MET A 35 -5.52 0.35 -2.54
N ILE A 36 -4.98 -0.31 -3.57
CA ILE A 36 -3.67 -0.98 -3.48
C ILE A 36 -2.56 0.03 -3.21
N MET A 37 -2.58 1.17 -3.87
CA MET A 37 -1.60 2.23 -3.63
C MET A 37 -1.60 2.66 -2.15
N LEU A 38 -2.78 2.78 -1.55
CA LEU A 38 -2.89 3.17 -0.15
C LEU A 38 -2.35 2.07 0.78
N MET A 39 -2.57 0.80 0.45
CA MET A 39 -1.99 -0.33 1.16
C MET A 39 -0.45 -0.32 1.09
N GLU A 40 0.10 -0.03 -0.08
CA GLU A 40 1.55 0.09 -0.26
C GLU A 40 2.12 1.27 0.52
N ASN A 41 1.41 2.40 0.51
CA ASN A 41 1.80 3.58 1.27
C ASN A 41 1.89 3.27 2.76
N ALA A 42 0.87 2.59 3.30
CA ALA A 42 0.85 2.20 4.70
C ALA A 42 2.02 1.27 5.04
N ALA A 43 2.33 0.30 4.17
CA ALA A 43 3.44 -0.63 4.39
C ALA A 43 4.79 0.09 4.39
N MET A 44 4.99 1.01 3.44
CA MET A 44 6.21 1.83 3.38
C MET A 44 6.40 2.61 4.69
N LEU A 45 5.34 3.26 5.16
CA LEU A 45 5.40 4.09 6.37
C LEU A 45 5.53 3.26 7.65
N ALA A 46 4.98 2.04 7.67
CA ALA A 46 5.08 1.17 8.83
C ALA A 46 6.53 0.85 9.22
N VAL A 47 7.44 0.82 8.25
CA VAL A 47 8.84 0.46 8.47
C VAL A 47 9.82 1.61 8.28
N ALA A 48 9.32 2.81 7.98
CA ALA A 48 10.16 3.97 7.66
C ALA A 48 11.20 4.27 8.74
N ASP A 49 10.81 4.17 10.01
CA ASP A 49 11.72 4.45 11.13
C ASP A 49 12.68 3.30 11.42
N GLY A 50 12.50 2.16 10.79
CA GLY A 50 13.33 0.96 11.00
C GLY A 50 14.47 0.83 10.00
N ILE A 51 14.61 1.78 9.07
CA ILE A 51 15.67 1.78 8.06
C ILE A 51 16.38 3.13 8.10
N SER A 52 17.58 3.20 7.48
CA SER A 52 18.36 4.44 7.45
C SER A 52 17.87 5.37 6.34
N ASP A 53 18.32 6.64 6.37
CA ASP A 53 18.00 7.63 5.33
C ASP A 53 18.56 7.25 3.96
N GLU A 54 19.61 6.42 3.93
CA GLU A 54 20.23 5.93 2.70
C GLU A 54 19.43 4.79 2.08
N GLU A 55 18.50 4.23 2.82
CA GLU A 55 17.68 3.10 2.42
C GLU A 55 16.23 3.52 2.12
N SER A 56 15.57 2.68 1.35
CA SER A 56 14.13 2.77 1.11
C SER A 56 13.59 1.36 0.95
N THR A 57 12.30 1.25 0.73
CA THR A 57 11.69 -0.02 0.35
C THR A 57 10.97 0.13 -0.97
N VAL A 58 10.97 -0.96 -1.75
CA VAL A 58 10.21 -1.03 -3.00
C VAL A 58 9.25 -2.19 -2.95
N GLY A 59 8.07 -2.01 -3.54
CA GLY A 59 7.07 -3.08 -3.63
C GLY A 59 7.50 -4.13 -4.64
N ALA A 60 7.32 -5.40 -4.30
CA ALA A 60 7.66 -6.52 -5.16
C ALA A 60 6.48 -7.43 -5.47
N GLN A 61 5.51 -7.51 -4.57
CA GLN A 61 4.35 -8.37 -4.75
C GLN A 61 3.21 -7.86 -3.88
N ILE A 62 2.00 -7.92 -4.41
CA ILE A 62 0.80 -7.70 -3.62
C ILE A 62 -0.30 -8.65 -4.13
N SER A 63 -0.96 -9.31 -3.18
CA SER A 63 -2.12 -10.14 -3.46
C SER A 63 -3.23 -9.63 -2.56
N ALA A 64 -4.24 -9.03 -3.16
CA ALA A 64 -5.31 -8.40 -2.39
C ALA A 64 -6.67 -8.63 -3.05
N THR A 65 -7.69 -8.68 -2.21
CA THR A 65 -9.08 -8.69 -2.67
C THR A 65 -9.64 -7.28 -2.59
N HIS A 66 -10.62 -6.97 -3.42
CA HIS A 66 -11.40 -5.74 -3.35
C HIS A 66 -12.86 -6.16 -3.36
N LEU A 67 -13.43 -6.25 -2.17
CA LEU A 67 -14.69 -6.97 -1.92
C LEU A 67 -15.93 -6.10 -2.03
N ARG A 68 -15.80 -4.79 -1.79
CA ARG A 68 -16.93 -3.87 -1.82
C ARG A 68 -16.54 -2.54 -2.45
N PRO A 69 -17.46 -1.92 -3.23
CA PRO A 69 -17.21 -0.60 -3.80
C PRO A 69 -17.31 0.50 -2.75
N THR A 70 -16.55 1.56 -2.95
CA THR A 70 -16.59 2.77 -2.11
C THR A 70 -16.92 3.97 -3.01
N PRO A 71 -17.91 4.80 -2.64
CA PRO A 71 -18.30 5.94 -3.44
C PRO A 71 -17.40 7.16 -3.23
N LEU A 72 -17.54 8.13 -4.14
CA LEU A 72 -16.94 9.46 -4.01
C LEU A 72 -17.26 10.06 -2.64
N ALA A 73 -16.30 10.79 -2.09
CA ALA A 73 -16.38 11.53 -0.83
C ALA A 73 -16.28 10.70 0.44
N ASP A 74 -16.36 9.37 0.35
CA ASP A 74 -16.11 8.54 1.52
C ASP A 74 -14.63 8.56 1.87
N THR A 75 -14.31 8.24 3.11
CA THR A 75 -12.93 8.14 3.59
C THR A 75 -12.52 6.67 3.62
N ILE A 76 -11.34 6.38 3.07
CA ILE A 76 -10.76 5.04 3.16
C ILE A 76 -9.50 5.07 4.02
N THR A 77 -9.24 3.96 4.70
CA THR A 77 -8.00 3.73 5.43
C THR A 77 -7.39 2.42 4.96
N ALA A 78 -6.07 2.36 4.97
CA ALA A 78 -5.36 1.11 4.75
C ALA A 78 -4.36 0.92 5.89
N THR A 79 -4.40 -0.24 6.51
CA THR A 79 -3.50 -0.58 7.61
C THR A 79 -2.59 -1.71 7.15
N ALA A 80 -1.28 -1.50 7.30
CA ALA A 80 -0.28 -2.52 7.02
C ALA A 80 0.41 -2.90 8.32
N THR A 81 0.61 -4.20 8.52
CA THR A 81 1.30 -4.74 9.68
C THR A 81 2.41 -5.66 9.22
N LEU A 82 3.63 -5.42 9.68
CA LEU A 82 4.79 -6.24 9.35
C LEU A 82 4.64 -7.61 10.02
N THR A 83 4.61 -8.67 9.22
CA THR A 83 4.40 -10.04 9.71
C THR A 83 5.63 -10.93 9.61
N ALA A 84 6.58 -10.59 8.73
CA ALA A 84 7.82 -11.36 8.58
C ALA A 84 8.96 -10.50 8.08
N VAL A 85 10.16 -10.82 8.54
CA VAL A 85 11.41 -10.19 8.10
C VAL A 85 12.39 -11.32 7.78
N GLU A 86 12.86 -11.36 6.53
CA GLU A 86 13.81 -12.37 6.07
C GLU A 86 14.93 -11.65 5.31
N GLY A 87 15.96 -11.23 6.04
CA GLY A 87 17.00 -10.39 5.48
C GLY A 87 16.42 -9.03 5.06
N ARG A 88 16.45 -8.73 3.77
CA ARG A 88 15.89 -7.48 3.23
C ARG A 88 14.44 -7.62 2.78
N LYS A 89 13.88 -8.82 2.86
CA LYS A 89 12.51 -9.08 2.45
C LYS A 89 11.55 -8.85 3.62
N LEU A 90 10.57 -8.00 3.40
CA LEU A 90 9.56 -7.63 4.38
C LEU A 90 8.18 -8.07 3.88
N THR A 91 7.44 -8.81 4.71
CA THR A 91 6.09 -9.26 4.39
C THR A 91 5.09 -8.56 5.32
N PHE A 92 3.99 -8.12 4.74
CA PHE A 92 2.95 -7.37 5.46
C PHE A 92 1.59 -8.02 5.26
N ALA A 93 0.76 -7.94 6.29
CA ALA A 93 -0.69 -8.09 6.15
C ALA A 93 -1.26 -6.70 5.90
N VAL A 94 -2.17 -6.57 4.94
CA VAL A 94 -2.79 -5.30 4.60
C VAL A 94 -4.31 -5.43 4.62
N VAL A 95 -4.99 -4.39 5.09
CA VAL A 95 -6.44 -4.33 5.12
C VAL A 95 -6.89 -2.91 4.81
N ALA A 96 -7.91 -2.77 3.98
CA ALA A 96 -8.51 -1.47 3.67
C ALA A 96 -9.95 -1.44 4.13
N GLU A 97 -10.38 -0.28 4.62
CA GLU A 97 -11.73 -0.05 5.11
C GLU A 97 -12.28 1.27 4.61
N ASP A 98 -13.59 1.34 4.47
CA ASP A 98 -14.31 2.60 4.28
C ASP A 98 -15.23 2.84 5.48
N SER A 99 -16.14 3.81 5.42
CA SER A 99 -17.04 4.14 6.51
C SER A 99 -17.96 2.98 6.92
N LYS A 100 -18.13 1.98 6.07
CA LYS A 100 -19.03 0.83 6.31
C LYS A 100 -18.30 -0.44 6.72
N GLY A 101 -16.97 -0.44 6.71
CA GLY A 101 -16.15 -1.58 7.11
C GLY A 101 -15.14 -2.00 6.06
N VAL A 102 -14.66 -3.25 6.16
CA VAL A 102 -13.60 -3.77 5.30
C VAL A 102 -14.04 -3.80 3.84
N ILE A 103 -13.20 -3.23 2.97
CA ILE A 103 -13.40 -3.25 1.52
C ILE A 103 -12.42 -4.16 0.80
N GLY A 104 -11.29 -4.50 1.44
CA GLY A 104 -10.31 -5.40 0.86
C GLY A 104 -9.23 -5.77 1.85
N GLU A 105 -8.52 -6.86 1.57
CA GLU A 105 -7.43 -7.34 2.42
C GLU A 105 -6.48 -8.21 1.61
N GLY A 106 -5.29 -8.42 2.13
CA GLY A 106 -4.30 -9.24 1.45
C GLY A 106 -2.94 -9.26 2.10
N THR A 107 -1.94 -9.60 1.30
CA THR A 107 -0.54 -9.67 1.70
C THR A 107 0.31 -8.85 0.73
N HIS A 108 1.41 -8.29 1.24
CA HIS A 108 2.29 -7.43 0.46
C HIS A 108 3.74 -7.70 0.81
N VAL A 109 4.60 -7.74 -0.18
CA VAL A 109 6.03 -7.94 0.00
C VAL A 109 6.78 -6.72 -0.51
N ARG A 110 7.71 -6.22 0.30
CA ARG A 110 8.63 -5.14 -0.05
C ARG A 110 10.06 -5.58 0.23
N TYR A 111 11.00 -4.92 -0.45
CA TYR A 111 12.43 -5.16 -0.21
C TYR A 111 13.12 -3.86 0.19
N ILE A 112 13.99 -3.96 1.19
CA ILE A 112 14.86 -2.84 1.57
C ILE A 112 15.95 -2.72 0.50
N ILE A 113 16.15 -1.50 -0.02
CA ILE A 113 17.18 -1.23 -1.02
C ILE A 113 18.01 -0.02 -0.58
N ASN A 114 19.21 0.09 -1.13
CA ASN A 114 20.00 1.31 -1.02
C ASN A 114 19.54 2.24 -2.15
N ARG A 115 19.12 3.46 -1.81
CA ARG A 115 18.52 4.40 -2.76
C ARG A 115 19.42 4.68 -3.96
N GLU A 116 20.66 5.06 -3.68
CA GLU A 116 21.60 5.44 -4.73
C GLU A 116 21.94 4.27 -5.64
N ARG A 117 22.22 3.13 -5.06
CA ARG A 117 22.58 1.92 -5.81
C ARG A 117 21.41 1.45 -6.68
N PHE A 118 20.22 1.48 -6.15
CA PHE A 118 19.02 1.04 -6.86
C PHE A 118 18.77 1.91 -8.09
N VAL A 119 18.75 3.24 -7.91
CA VAL A 119 18.52 4.19 -9.00
C VAL A 119 19.65 4.11 -10.03
N SER A 120 20.89 4.00 -9.59
CA SER A 120 22.05 3.88 -10.46
C SER A 120 21.94 2.69 -11.42
N LYS A 121 21.40 1.57 -10.97
CA LYS A 121 21.24 0.38 -11.81
C LYS A 121 20.22 0.54 -12.91
N ILE A 122 19.15 1.29 -12.67
CA ILE A 122 18.08 1.46 -13.66
C ILE A 122 18.36 2.58 -14.65
N THR A 123 19.35 3.40 -14.39
CA THR A 123 19.74 4.52 -15.28
C THR A 123 20.96 4.21 -16.13
N GLN A 124 21.44 3.00 -16.13
CA GLN A 124 22.57 2.57 -16.95
C GLN A 124 22.18 2.35 -18.41
#